data_4ba4c2aa7bd081d3b4006f6b727c20dc
#
_entry.id   4ba4c2aa7bd081d3b4006f6b727c20dc
#
_cell.length_a   1.000
_cell.length_b   1.000
_cell.length_c   1.000
_cell.angle_alpha   90.00
_cell.angle_beta   90.00
_cell.angle_gamma   90.00
#
_symmetry.space_group_name_H-M   'P 1'
#
loop_
_entity.id
_entity.type
_entity.pdbx_description
1 polymer ?
#
loop_
_entity_poly.entity_id
_entity_poly.type
_entity_poly.pdbx_seq_one_letter_code
_entity_poly.pdbx_strand_id
1 'polypeptide(L)'
;MTIQFLGAAREVTGSKHLVTTTSGKTILLDCGMYQGKGMETDAANRDLGFDPKDIHYVLLSHAHIDHTGLVPYIYKLGFRGKIFCTPATRDLCELMLQDTAFIQEQDVRWYNKKMDRQHKPKIKPLFDTNDARGVMKHFRTVEYDKPYRLDDEVEFCFTNSGHMLGSAIISLNIHENGELKRIAYTGDVGRAYSHILSSPQAFPQCDYLIGESTYGNRLHEDVHLSEEHLLGIVEETCMYKRGKLLIPSFSVGRTQEIVYVLNELYNDGRLERVPVYVDSPLSANATQIFRRYAD
;
A
#
# COMPACT_ATOMS: atom_id res chain seq x y z
N MET A 1 -8.21 -14.45 22.29
CA MET A 1 -7.78 -13.83 21.04
C MET A 1 -7.15 -14.86 20.11
N THR A 2 -7.41 -14.79 18.80
CA THR A 2 -6.74 -15.56 17.75
C THR A 2 -6.21 -14.64 16.66
N ILE A 3 -5.12 -15.05 16.00
CA ILE A 3 -4.57 -14.36 14.84
C ILE A 3 -4.49 -15.38 13.70
N GLN A 4 -5.12 -15.07 12.56
CA GLN A 4 -5.08 -15.90 11.36
C GLN A 4 -4.33 -15.17 10.25
N PHE A 5 -3.35 -15.82 9.65
CA PHE A 5 -2.59 -15.34 8.51
C PHE A 5 -3.26 -15.83 7.22
N LEU A 6 -3.96 -14.94 6.53
CA LEU A 6 -4.79 -15.26 5.36
C LEU A 6 -4.10 -14.89 4.03
N GLY A 7 -2.92 -14.29 4.11
CA GLY A 7 -2.08 -13.92 2.97
C GLY A 7 -0.74 -13.38 3.41
N ALA A 8 0.16 -13.14 2.46
CA ALA A 8 1.55 -12.72 2.69
C ALA A 8 2.33 -13.62 3.67
N ALA A 9 1.89 -14.87 3.84
CA ALA A 9 2.57 -15.86 4.67
C ALA A 9 3.50 -16.69 3.80
N ARG A 10 4.83 -16.46 3.92
CA ARG A 10 5.89 -17.05 3.08
C ARG A 10 5.83 -16.59 1.60
N GLU A 11 5.18 -15.47 1.36
CA GLU A 11 5.06 -14.81 0.05
C GLU A 11 4.92 -13.30 0.27
N VAL A 12 5.20 -12.48 -0.78
CA VAL A 12 5.33 -11.03 -0.64
C VAL A 12 3.99 -10.31 -0.70
N THR A 13 3.02 -10.78 -1.51
CA THR A 13 1.79 -10.03 -1.79
C THR A 13 0.55 -10.65 -1.15
N GLY A 14 -0.54 -9.88 -1.10
CA GLY A 14 -1.83 -10.34 -0.60
C GLY A 14 -1.98 -10.26 0.92
N SER A 15 -1.37 -9.24 1.54
CA SER A 15 -1.35 -9.10 3.00
C SER A 15 -2.75 -9.00 3.61
N LYS A 16 -3.10 -9.96 4.46
CA LYS A 16 -4.36 -10.08 5.20
C LYS A 16 -4.15 -10.85 6.48
N HIS A 17 -4.36 -10.22 7.63
CA HIS A 17 -4.25 -10.89 8.92
C HIS A 17 -5.49 -10.58 9.76
N LEU A 18 -6.22 -11.62 10.15
CA LEU A 18 -7.47 -11.49 10.89
C LEU A 18 -7.22 -11.73 12.38
N VAL A 19 -7.46 -10.70 13.19
CA VAL A 19 -7.45 -10.75 14.64
C VAL A 19 -8.90 -10.91 15.13
N THR A 20 -9.17 -11.94 15.93
CA THR A 20 -10.48 -12.15 16.55
C THR A 20 -10.32 -12.16 18.06
N THR A 21 -11.03 -11.28 18.76
CA THR A 21 -11.05 -11.21 20.22
C THR A 21 -11.89 -12.33 20.82
N THR A 22 -11.78 -12.56 22.12
CA THR A 22 -12.61 -13.56 22.83
C THR A 22 -14.10 -13.21 22.84
N SER A 23 -14.44 -11.93 22.70
CA SER A 23 -15.83 -11.46 22.55
C SER A 23 -16.40 -11.63 21.14
N GLY A 24 -15.56 -12.09 20.17
CA GLY A 24 -15.96 -12.27 18.78
C GLY A 24 -15.79 -11.02 17.90
N LYS A 25 -15.13 -9.96 18.38
CA LYS A 25 -14.77 -8.81 17.52
C LYS A 25 -13.70 -9.22 16.52
N THR A 26 -13.86 -8.81 15.27
CA THR A 26 -12.97 -9.13 14.16
C THR A 26 -12.34 -7.86 13.61
N ILE A 27 -11.01 -7.86 13.55
CA ILE A 27 -10.18 -6.77 13.07
C ILE A 27 -9.27 -7.32 11.97
N LEU A 28 -9.42 -6.81 10.76
CA LEU A 28 -8.57 -7.17 9.64
C LEU A 28 -7.42 -6.17 9.54
N LEU A 29 -6.19 -6.66 9.64
CA LEU A 29 -4.97 -5.90 9.39
C LEU A 29 -4.60 -6.09 7.93
N ASP A 30 -4.73 -5.02 7.15
CA ASP A 30 -4.67 -4.96 5.70
C ASP A 30 -5.70 -5.86 4.97
N CYS A 31 -5.92 -5.58 3.70
CA CYS A 31 -6.81 -6.33 2.83
C CYS A 31 -6.26 -6.32 1.41
N GLY A 32 -5.12 -6.97 1.25
CA GLY A 32 -4.27 -6.90 0.09
C GLY A 32 -4.61 -7.89 -1.01
N MET A 33 -4.29 -7.49 -2.23
CA MET A 33 -4.43 -8.30 -3.43
C MET A 33 -3.16 -9.11 -3.67
N TYR A 34 -3.31 -10.39 -3.98
CA TYR A 34 -2.22 -11.19 -4.53
C TYR A 34 -1.83 -10.69 -5.92
N GLN A 35 -0.53 -10.67 -6.21
CA GLN A 35 0.05 -10.32 -7.49
C GLN A 35 1.10 -11.37 -7.92
N GLY A 36 1.33 -11.47 -9.22
CA GLY A 36 2.42 -12.30 -9.74
C GLY A 36 2.19 -13.81 -9.78
N LYS A 37 1.02 -14.33 -9.38
CA LYS A 37 0.69 -15.76 -9.44
C LYS A 37 0.22 -16.23 -10.82
N GLY A 38 0.34 -15.40 -11.86
CA GLY A 38 -0.10 -15.74 -13.20
C GLY A 38 -1.61 -16.07 -13.24
N MET A 39 -1.96 -17.22 -13.79
CA MET A 39 -3.37 -17.65 -13.93
C MET A 39 -4.07 -17.93 -12.60
N GLU A 40 -3.34 -18.19 -11.53
CA GLU A 40 -3.90 -18.48 -10.20
C GLU A 40 -4.24 -17.19 -9.41
N THR A 41 -3.77 -16.03 -9.89
CA THR A 41 -3.97 -14.73 -9.21
C THR A 41 -5.45 -14.42 -8.99
N ASP A 42 -6.30 -14.62 -9.99
CA ASP A 42 -7.74 -14.34 -9.88
C ASP A 42 -8.42 -15.25 -8.85
N ALA A 43 -8.11 -16.55 -8.86
CA ALA A 43 -8.66 -17.50 -7.90
C ALA A 43 -8.23 -17.19 -6.47
N ALA A 44 -6.94 -16.87 -6.27
CA ALA A 44 -6.39 -16.50 -4.96
C ALA A 44 -7.02 -15.20 -4.41
N ASN A 45 -7.32 -14.23 -5.27
CA ASN A 45 -7.97 -12.99 -4.87
C ASN A 45 -9.48 -13.15 -4.60
N ARG A 46 -10.13 -14.16 -5.16
CA ARG A 46 -11.54 -14.46 -4.87
C ARG A 46 -11.73 -15.22 -3.58
N ASP A 47 -10.73 -15.96 -3.15
CA ASP A 47 -10.72 -16.68 -1.87
C ASP A 47 -10.17 -15.76 -0.76
N LEU A 48 -11.07 -15.19 0.02
CA LEU A 48 -10.72 -14.28 1.11
C LEU A 48 -10.31 -15.02 2.40
N GLY A 49 -10.79 -16.26 2.58
CA GLY A 49 -10.62 -17.04 3.81
C GLY A 49 -11.52 -16.56 4.98
N PHE A 50 -12.44 -15.60 4.74
CA PHE A 50 -13.39 -15.08 5.73
C PHE A 50 -14.66 -14.54 5.04
N ASP A 51 -15.77 -14.40 5.77
CA ASP A 51 -16.95 -13.66 5.29
C ASP A 51 -16.77 -12.16 5.56
N PRO A 52 -16.78 -11.29 4.52
CA PRO A 52 -16.68 -9.85 4.70
C PRO A 52 -17.74 -9.22 5.61
N LYS A 53 -18.89 -9.85 5.76
CA LYS A 53 -19.98 -9.36 6.62
C LYS A 53 -19.64 -9.48 8.10
N ASP A 54 -18.75 -10.39 8.46
CA ASP A 54 -18.33 -10.64 9.83
C ASP A 54 -17.18 -9.70 10.27
N ILE A 55 -16.62 -8.89 9.35
CA ILE A 55 -15.52 -7.98 9.66
C ILE A 55 -16.07 -6.68 10.26
N HIS A 56 -15.68 -6.37 11.49
CA HIS A 56 -16.07 -5.16 12.20
C HIS A 56 -15.20 -3.97 11.80
N TYR A 57 -13.89 -4.18 11.76
CA TYR A 57 -12.89 -3.13 11.51
C TYR A 57 -11.82 -3.62 10.54
N VAL A 58 -11.37 -2.71 9.68
CA VAL A 58 -10.16 -2.88 8.86
C VAL A 58 -9.17 -1.79 9.26
N LEU A 59 -7.93 -2.14 9.54
CA LEU A 59 -6.85 -1.20 9.79
C LEU A 59 -5.83 -1.35 8.66
N LEU A 60 -5.58 -0.27 7.92
CA LEU A 60 -4.66 -0.28 6.78
C LEU A 60 -3.33 0.32 7.18
N SER A 61 -2.26 -0.43 6.94
CA SER A 61 -0.90 0.01 7.19
C SER A 61 -0.44 1.07 6.19
N HIS A 62 -0.72 0.87 4.91
CA HIS A 62 -0.35 1.81 3.84
C HIS A 62 -1.16 1.52 2.56
N ALA A 63 -0.93 2.32 1.50
CA ALA A 63 -1.81 2.35 0.33
C ALA A 63 -1.44 1.38 -0.80
N HIS A 64 -0.35 0.61 -0.74
CA HIS A 64 0.00 -0.34 -1.79
C HIS A 64 -1.12 -1.38 -2.03
N ILE A 65 -1.26 -1.83 -3.27
CA ILE A 65 -2.37 -2.70 -3.70
C ILE A 65 -2.30 -4.09 -3.07
N ASP A 66 -1.13 -4.59 -2.77
CA ASP A 66 -0.93 -5.84 -2.03
C ASP A 66 -1.27 -5.74 -0.53
N HIS A 67 -1.64 -4.54 -0.05
CA HIS A 67 -2.15 -4.24 1.30
C HIS A 67 -3.60 -3.72 1.29
N THR A 68 -4.09 -3.16 0.18
CA THR A 68 -5.41 -2.51 0.13
C THR A 68 -6.30 -2.97 -1.02
N GLY A 69 -5.74 -3.67 -2.00
CA GLY A 69 -6.38 -3.91 -3.29
C GLY A 69 -7.68 -4.70 -3.26
N LEU A 70 -7.97 -5.46 -2.19
CA LEU A 70 -9.24 -6.16 -2.02
C LEU A 70 -10.27 -5.39 -1.18
N VAL A 71 -9.96 -4.20 -0.71
CA VAL A 71 -10.91 -3.35 0.05
C VAL A 71 -12.20 -3.07 -0.72
N PRO A 72 -12.19 -2.73 -2.03
CA PRO A 72 -13.42 -2.61 -2.79
C PRO A 72 -14.15 -3.94 -2.99
N TYR A 73 -13.42 -5.04 -3.05
CA TYR A 73 -14.01 -6.36 -3.22
C TYR A 73 -14.78 -6.82 -1.98
N ILE A 74 -14.22 -6.65 -0.78
CA ILE A 74 -14.96 -6.96 0.45
C ILE A 74 -16.19 -6.05 0.61
N TYR A 75 -16.13 -4.77 0.21
CA TYR A 75 -17.28 -3.87 0.17
C TYR A 75 -18.39 -4.40 -0.76
N LYS A 76 -18.04 -4.82 -1.97
CA LYS A 76 -18.95 -5.45 -2.93
C LYS A 76 -19.63 -6.69 -2.34
N LEU A 77 -18.90 -7.51 -1.58
CA LEU A 77 -19.38 -8.73 -0.94
C LEU A 77 -20.16 -8.49 0.36
N GLY A 78 -20.31 -7.25 0.81
CA GLY A 78 -21.21 -6.91 1.91
C GLY A 78 -20.54 -6.42 3.19
N PHE A 79 -19.23 -6.14 3.19
CA PHE A 79 -18.59 -5.42 4.31
C PHE A 79 -19.28 -4.08 4.56
N ARG A 80 -19.55 -3.77 5.84
CA ARG A 80 -20.20 -2.52 6.27
C ARG A 80 -19.54 -1.89 7.51
N GLY A 81 -18.41 -2.46 7.95
CA GLY A 81 -17.60 -1.96 9.05
C GLY A 81 -16.90 -0.62 8.73
N LYS A 82 -15.97 -0.23 9.59
CA LYS A 82 -15.13 0.97 9.41
C LYS A 82 -13.73 0.56 8.98
N ILE A 83 -13.11 1.41 8.14
CA ILE A 83 -11.74 1.25 7.64
C ILE A 83 -10.93 2.42 8.19
N PHE A 84 -9.89 2.14 8.96
CA PHE A 84 -9.02 3.15 9.54
C PHE A 84 -7.65 3.15 8.87
N CYS A 85 -7.13 4.35 8.61
CA CYS A 85 -5.80 4.58 8.07
C CYS A 85 -5.35 6.01 8.39
N THR A 86 -4.12 6.35 8.04
CA THR A 86 -3.67 7.74 8.10
C THR A 86 -4.34 8.60 7.01
N PRO A 87 -4.38 9.95 7.15
CA PRO A 87 -4.95 10.83 6.12
C PRO A 87 -4.31 10.64 4.75
N ALA A 88 -2.99 10.56 4.67
CA ALA A 88 -2.28 10.39 3.41
C ALA A 88 -2.55 9.01 2.77
N THR A 89 -2.60 7.95 3.57
CA THR A 89 -3.01 6.61 3.09
C THR A 89 -4.41 6.63 2.51
N ARG A 90 -5.37 7.33 3.13
CA ARG A 90 -6.73 7.48 2.60
C ARG A 90 -6.73 8.14 1.23
N ASP A 91 -6.02 9.26 1.07
CA ASP A 91 -5.98 10.00 -0.19
C ASP A 91 -5.31 9.19 -1.31
N LEU A 92 -4.25 8.45 -0.99
CA LEU A 92 -3.61 7.53 -1.93
C LEU A 92 -4.52 6.34 -2.27
N CYS A 93 -5.22 5.75 -1.30
CA CYS A 93 -6.19 4.68 -1.56
C CYS A 93 -7.32 5.13 -2.49
N GLU A 94 -7.86 6.35 -2.30
CA GLU A 94 -8.89 6.90 -3.17
C GLU A 94 -8.43 6.96 -4.63
N LEU A 95 -7.17 7.35 -4.87
CA LEU A 95 -6.56 7.39 -6.20
C LEU A 95 -6.27 5.99 -6.74
N MET A 96 -5.57 5.15 -5.97
CA MET A 96 -5.04 3.88 -6.44
C MET A 96 -6.12 2.82 -6.63
N LEU A 97 -7.13 2.76 -5.76
CA LEU A 97 -8.22 1.79 -5.86
C LEU A 97 -9.12 2.07 -7.07
N GLN A 98 -9.33 3.34 -7.43
CA GLN A 98 -10.07 3.70 -8.65
C GLN A 98 -9.29 3.34 -9.91
N ASP A 99 -7.97 3.60 -9.93
CA ASP A 99 -7.10 3.22 -11.04
C ASP A 99 -7.07 1.70 -11.22
N THR A 100 -6.91 0.95 -10.12
CA THR A 100 -6.95 -0.53 -10.12
C THR A 100 -8.28 -1.06 -10.66
N ALA A 101 -9.41 -0.48 -10.25
CA ALA A 101 -10.72 -0.86 -10.76
C ALA A 101 -10.83 -0.60 -12.27
N PHE A 102 -10.38 0.55 -12.73
CA PHE A 102 -10.38 0.91 -14.15
C PHE A 102 -9.54 -0.08 -14.98
N ILE A 103 -8.33 -0.39 -14.53
CA ILE A 103 -7.45 -1.36 -15.20
C ILE A 103 -8.13 -2.72 -15.29
N GLN A 104 -8.69 -3.26 -14.20
CA GLN A 104 -9.40 -4.53 -14.19
C GLN A 104 -10.59 -4.54 -15.16
N GLU A 105 -11.37 -3.45 -15.22
CA GLU A 105 -12.48 -3.33 -16.17
C GLU A 105 -12.00 -3.37 -17.63
N GLN A 106 -10.88 -2.70 -17.95
CA GLN A 106 -10.30 -2.72 -19.30
C GLN A 106 -9.78 -4.10 -19.67
N ASP A 107 -9.06 -4.76 -18.76
CA ASP A 107 -8.50 -6.10 -18.97
C ASP A 107 -9.63 -7.12 -19.19
N VAL A 108 -10.69 -7.06 -18.38
CA VAL A 108 -11.88 -7.92 -18.55
C VAL A 108 -12.60 -7.66 -19.86
N ARG A 109 -12.73 -6.39 -20.28
CA ARG A 109 -13.33 -6.05 -21.60
C ARG A 109 -12.52 -6.67 -22.74
N TRP A 110 -11.20 -6.50 -22.69
CA TRP A 110 -10.31 -7.06 -23.72
C TRP A 110 -10.37 -8.59 -23.73
N TYR A 111 -10.30 -9.23 -22.55
CA TYR A 111 -10.40 -10.68 -22.40
C TYR A 111 -11.74 -11.20 -22.93
N ASN A 112 -12.85 -10.59 -22.54
CA ASN A 112 -14.19 -11.01 -22.96
C ASN A 112 -14.41 -10.85 -24.48
N LYS A 113 -13.83 -9.81 -25.11
CA LYS A 113 -13.85 -9.68 -26.58
C LYS A 113 -13.11 -10.84 -27.28
N LYS A 114 -12.04 -11.36 -26.66
CA LYS A 114 -11.33 -12.53 -27.14
C LYS A 114 -12.14 -13.82 -26.91
N MET A 115 -12.79 -13.95 -25.75
CA MET A 115 -13.64 -15.11 -25.42
C MET A 115 -14.88 -15.21 -26.29
N ASP A 116 -15.53 -14.08 -26.62
CA ASP A 116 -16.67 -14.05 -27.59
C ASP A 116 -16.29 -14.69 -28.94
N ARG A 117 -15.11 -14.37 -29.47
CA ARG A 117 -14.61 -14.95 -30.73
C ARG A 117 -14.37 -16.47 -30.64
N GLN A 118 -14.21 -17.00 -29.43
CA GLN A 118 -13.95 -18.41 -29.16
C GLN A 118 -15.16 -19.16 -28.59
N HIS A 119 -16.33 -18.50 -28.48
CA HIS A 119 -17.55 -19.05 -27.85
C HIS A 119 -17.31 -19.58 -26.43
N LYS A 120 -16.44 -18.91 -25.65
CA LYS A 120 -16.10 -19.28 -24.28
C LYS A 120 -16.80 -18.38 -23.26
N PRO A 121 -16.97 -18.83 -22.00
CA PRO A 121 -17.59 -18.03 -20.94
C PRO A 121 -16.84 -16.72 -20.68
N LYS A 122 -17.61 -15.65 -20.45
CA LYS A 122 -17.08 -14.34 -20.04
C LYS A 122 -16.77 -14.31 -18.54
N ILE A 123 -15.81 -13.49 -18.17
CA ILE A 123 -15.45 -13.23 -16.77
C ILE A 123 -15.97 -11.85 -16.34
N LYS A 124 -16.00 -11.63 -15.02
CA LYS A 124 -16.30 -10.34 -14.42
C LYS A 124 -15.08 -9.87 -13.59
N PRO A 125 -14.84 -8.54 -13.51
CA PRO A 125 -13.81 -8.04 -12.62
C PRO A 125 -14.16 -8.37 -11.17
N LEU A 126 -13.14 -8.42 -10.29
CA LEU A 126 -13.34 -8.59 -8.85
C LEU A 126 -14.30 -7.51 -8.33
N PHE A 127 -14.00 -6.26 -8.65
CA PHE A 127 -14.81 -5.09 -8.35
C PHE A 127 -14.72 -4.08 -9.50
N ASP A 128 -15.58 -3.10 -9.49
CA ASP A 128 -15.61 -2.03 -10.49
C ASP A 128 -15.34 -0.65 -9.85
N THR A 129 -15.33 0.39 -10.70
CA THR A 129 -15.09 1.77 -10.25
C THR A 129 -16.16 2.29 -9.28
N ASN A 130 -17.40 1.77 -9.33
CA ASN A 130 -18.43 2.15 -8.36
C ASN A 130 -18.17 1.53 -6.98
N ASP A 131 -17.68 0.28 -6.95
CA ASP A 131 -17.28 -0.39 -5.72
C ASP A 131 -16.11 0.36 -5.07
N ALA A 132 -15.09 0.76 -5.87
CA ALA A 132 -13.93 1.51 -5.41
C ALA A 132 -14.31 2.91 -4.85
N ARG A 133 -15.25 3.61 -5.48
CA ARG A 133 -15.79 4.87 -4.94
C ARG A 133 -16.68 4.65 -3.72
N GLY A 134 -17.53 3.63 -3.78
CA GLY A 134 -18.50 3.32 -2.73
C GLY A 134 -17.88 2.98 -1.39
N VAL A 135 -16.74 2.29 -1.39
CA VAL A 135 -16.05 1.89 -0.16
C VAL A 135 -15.43 3.08 0.58
N MET A 136 -15.09 4.18 -0.10
CA MET A 136 -14.44 5.34 0.52
C MET A 136 -15.28 6.00 1.64
N LYS A 137 -16.60 5.83 1.63
CA LYS A 137 -17.47 6.30 2.73
C LYS A 137 -17.23 5.59 4.07
N HIS A 138 -16.61 4.41 4.06
CA HIS A 138 -16.24 3.63 5.24
C HIS A 138 -14.90 4.05 5.85
N PHE A 139 -14.08 4.79 5.11
CA PHE A 139 -12.78 5.26 5.57
C PHE A 139 -12.91 6.30 6.69
N ARG A 140 -12.04 6.17 7.69
CA ARG A 140 -11.85 7.10 8.81
C ARG A 140 -10.36 7.31 8.99
N THR A 141 -9.95 8.55 9.15
CA THR A 141 -8.53 8.89 9.30
C THR A 141 -8.16 9.10 10.75
N VAL A 142 -7.00 8.62 11.14
CA VAL A 142 -6.37 8.82 12.45
C VAL A 142 -4.92 9.25 12.22
N GLU A 143 -4.53 10.35 12.89
CA GLU A 143 -3.17 10.86 12.81
C GLU A 143 -2.18 9.93 13.51
N TYR A 144 -0.89 10.06 13.16
CA TYR A 144 0.17 9.34 13.86
C TYR A 144 0.20 9.68 15.34
N ASP A 145 0.63 8.72 16.14
CA ASP A 145 0.88 8.83 17.57
C ASP A 145 -0.33 9.27 18.40
N LYS A 146 -1.54 9.13 17.82
CA LYS A 146 -2.80 9.37 18.51
C LYS A 146 -3.53 8.05 18.76
N PRO A 147 -3.59 7.57 20.01
CA PRO A 147 -4.40 6.42 20.36
C PRO A 147 -5.88 6.64 19.98
N TYR A 148 -6.48 5.64 19.36
CA TYR A 148 -7.87 5.65 18.96
C TYR A 148 -8.60 4.44 19.54
N ARG A 149 -9.64 4.69 20.32
CA ARG A 149 -10.45 3.64 20.92
C ARG A 149 -11.53 3.20 19.94
N LEU A 150 -11.48 1.95 19.51
CA LEU A 150 -12.50 1.37 18.64
C LEU A 150 -13.78 1.07 19.41
N ASP A 151 -13.63 0.48 20.59
CA ASP A 151 -14.67 0.14 21.56
C ASP A 151 -14.07 -0.05 22.97
N ASP A 152 -14.80 -0.68 23.87
CA ASP A 152 -14.35 -0.87 25.26
C ASP A 152 -13.21 -1.87 25.42
N GLU A 153 -12.98 -2.71 24.42
CA GLU A 153 -11.97 -3.79 24.46
C GLU A 153 -10.73 -3.44 23.65
N VAL A 154 -10.87 -2.63 22.57
CA VAL A 154 -9.80 -2.45 21.57
C VAL A 154 -9.47 -0.98 21.36
N GLU A 155 -8.19 -0.69 21.50
CA GLU A 155 -7.56 0.58 21.12
C GLU A 155 -6.45 0.32 20.12
N PHE A 156 -6.21 1.25 19.20
CA PHE A 156 -5.06 1.19 18.29
C PHE A 156 -4.35 2.54 18.17
N CYS A 157 -3.11 2.49 17.67
CA CYS A 157 -2.33 3.67 17.32
C CYS A 157 -1.55 3.40 16.03
N PHE A 158 -1.40 4.42 15.20
CA PHE A 158 -0.53 4.42 14.04
C PHE A 158 0.80 5.11 14.38
N THR A 159 1.92 4.45 14.03
CA THR A 159 3.27 5.01 14.16
C THR A 159 3.94 4.96 12.79
N ASN A 160 4.66 6.01 12.38
CA ASN A 160 5.23 6.09 11.03
C ASN A 160 6.20 4.93 10.75
N SER A 161 5.92 4.13 9.72
CA SER A 161 6.79 3.05 9.26
C SER A 161 7.84 3.48 8.24
N GLY A 162 7.79 4.72 7.72
CA GLY A 162 8.78 5.27 6.79
C GLY A 162 8.82 4.64 5.40
N HIS A 163 7.89 3.73 5.06
CA HIS A 163 7.89 2.96 3.82
C HIS A 163 7.38 3.77 2.62
N MET A 164 6.25 4.43 2.79
CA MET A 164 5.68 5.35 1.81
C MET A 164 4.90 6.46 2.51
N LEU A 165 4.45 7.45 1.75
CA LEU A 165 3.62 8.53 2.29
C LEU A 165 2.39 7.96 3.01
N GLY A 166 2.24 8.28 4.29
CA GLY A 166 1.13 7.81 5.12
C GLY A 166 1.28 6.43 5.72
N SER A 167 2.36 5.69 5.44
CA SER A 167 2.56 4.33 5.93
C SER A 167 2.71 4.25 7.45
N ALA A 168 2.15 3.21 8.06
CA ALA A 168 2.08 3.08 9.50
C ALA A 168 2.35 1.65 10.00
N ILE A 169 3.06 1.56 11.10
CA ILE A 169 3.02 0.44 12.03
C ILE A 169 1.70 0.54 12.80
N ILE A 170 0.98 -0.54 12.93
CA ILE A 170 -0.30 -0.61 13.66
C ILE A 170 -0.08 -1.28 15.00
N SER A 171 -0.27 -0.52 16.09
CA SER A 171 -0.28 -1.07 17.44
C SER A 171 -1.72 -1.33 17.88
N LEU A 172 -2.02 -2.53 18.33
CA LEU A 172 -3.32 -2.91 18.91
C LEU A 172 -3.15 -3.23 20.39
N ASN A 173 -3.94 -2.60 21.23
CA ASN A 173 -4.12 -2.90 22.63
C ASN A 173 -5.49 -3.57 22.81
N ILE A 174 -5.50 -4.84 23.23
CA ILE A 174 -6.73 -5.64 23.39
C ILE A 174 -6.88 -6.03 24.85
N HIS A 175 -7.93 -5.59 25.49
CA HIS A 175 -8.29 -5.93 26.86
C HIS A 175 -9.23 -7.12 26.88
N GLU A 176 -8.75 -8.28 27.30
CA GLU A 176 -9.56 -9.52 27.39
C GLU A 176 -9.28 -10.26 28.71
N ASN A 177 -10.34 -10.75 29.34
CA ASN A 177 -10.24 -11.58 30.56
C ASN A 177 -9.40 -10.92 31.66
N GLY A 178 -9.41 -9.59 31.75
CA GLY A 178 -8.61 -8.84 32.73
C GLY A 178 -7.14 -8.63 32.36
N GLU A 179 -6.71 -9.09 31.19
CA GLU A 179 -5.34 -8.93 30.69
C GLU A 179 -5.29 -7.94 29.52
N LEU A 180 -4.20 -7.21 29.41
CA LEU A 180 -3.85 -6.40 28.24
C LEU A 180 -2.93 -7.19 27.33
N LYS A 181 -3.31 -7.38 26.06
CA LYS A 181 -2.50 -7.98 25.01
C LYS A 181 -2.14 -6.92 23.97
N ARG A 182 -0.85 -6.77 23.72
CA ARG A 182 -0.30 -5.80 22.76
C ARG A 182 0.19 -6.50 21.52
N ILE A 183 -0.38 -6.14 20.37
CA ILE A 183 0.05 -6.62 19.05
C ILE A 183 0.63 -5.44 18.29
N ALA A 184 1.78 -5.63 17.63
CA ALA A 184 2.30 -4.71 16.63
C ALA A 184 2.31 -5.39 15.27
N TYR A 185 1.77 -4.72 14.26
CA TYR A 185 1.84 -5.12 12.85
C TYR A 185 2.62 -4.07 12.09
N THR A 186 3.72 -4.46 11.47
CA THR A 186 4.64 -3.52 10.84
C THR A 186 4.11 -2.95 9.53
N GLY A 187 3.20 -3.66 8.84
CA GLY A 187 3.07 -3.45 7.42
C GLY A 187 4.44 -3.61 6.76
N ASP A 188 4.72 -2.82 5.74
CA ASP A 188 6.06 -2.68 5.16
C ASP A 188 6.84 -1.60 5.89
N VAL A 189 8.14 -1.86 6.10
CA VAL A 189 9.04 -0.95 6.81
C VAL A 189 9.94 -0.23 5.81
N GLY A 190 10.04 1.07 5.95
CA GLY A 190 10.88 1.91 5.11
C GLY A 190 12.35 1.90 5.51
N ARG A 191 13.14 2.66 4.76
CA ARG A 191 14.57 2.86 5.03
C ARG A 191 14.76 4.02 6.01
N ALA A 192 15.79 3.94 6.84
CA ALA A 192 16.41 5.14 7.40
C ALA A 192 16.99 5.96 6.24
N TYR A 193 16.78 7.29 6.25
CA TYR A 193 17.30 8.22 5.23
C TYR A 193 16.65 8.08 3.82
N SER A 194 15.38 8.41 3.71
CA SER A 194 14.71 8.70 2.44
C SER A 194 14.81 10.20 2.10
N HIS A 195 14.88 10.55 0.83
CA HIS A 195 14.92 11.97 0.38
C HIS A 195 13.60 12.71 0.62
N ILE A 196 12.48 11.99 0.61
CA ILE A 196 11.12 12.59 0.62
C ILE A 196 10.22 12.05 1.74
N LEU A 197 10.71 11.12 2.56
CA LEU A 197 9.95 10.50 3.63
C LEU A 197 10.74 10.56 4.94
N SER A 198 10.04 10.73 6.04
CA SER A 198 10.64 10.61 7.37
C SER A 198 11.08 9.17 7.63
N SER A 199 12.20 9.01 8.34
CA SER A 199 12.67 7.69 8.78
C SER A 199 11.63 6.96 9.62
N PRO A 200 11.63 5.61 9.62
CA PRO A 200 10.78 4.84 10.52
C PRO A 200 10.97 5.27 11.98
N GLN A 201 9.87 5.40 12.69
CA GLN A 201 9.91 5.62 14.14
C GLN A 201 10.25 4.31 14.87
N ALA A 202 10.59 4.43 16.16
CA ALA A 202 10.85 3.27 17.00
C ALA A 202 9.61 2.36 17.10
N PHE A 203 9.85 1.05 17.05
CA PHE A 203 8.76 0.08 17.18
C PHE A 203 8.11 0.18 18.55
N PRO A 204 6.77 0.12 18.62
CA PRO A 204 6.06 0.12 19.88
C PRO A 204 6.35 -1.16 20.68
N GLN A 205 6.32 -1.06 22.01
CA GLN A 205 6.39 -2.25 22.85
C GLN A 205 5.18 -3.14 22.62
N CYS A 206 5.41 -4.42 22.34
CA CYS A 206 4.35 -5.39 22.07
C CYS A 206 4.66 -6.76 22.69
N ASP A 207 3.60 -7.55 22.89
CA ASP A 207 3.69 -8.94 23.31
C ASP A 207 3.78 -9.88 22.09
N TYR A 208 3.19 -9.45 20.96
CA TYR A 208 3.18 -10.16 19.67
C TYR A 208 3.53 -9.21 18.54
N LEU A 209 4.53 -9.59 17.73
CA LEU A 209 4.96 -8.84 16.55
C LEU A 209 4.62 -9.62 15.28
N ILE A 210 3.86 -9.00 14.37
CA ILE A 210 3.67 -9.45 13.00
C ILE A 210 4.54 -8.54 12.13
N GLY A 211 5.64 -9.06 11.61
CA GLY A 211 6.62 -8.28 10.86
C GLY A 211 6.89 -8.83 9.48
N GLU A 212 7.17 -7.93 8.53
CA GLU A 212 7.68 -8.30 7.22
C GLU A 212 9.09 -8.89 7.31
N SER A 213 9.49 -9.66 6.31
CA SER A 213 10.85 -10.21 6.19
C SER A 213 11.32 -10.30 4.73
N THR A 214 10.82 -9.41 3.88
CA THR A 214 11.09 -9.39 2.43
C THR A 214 12.58 -9.34 2.11
N TYR A 215 13.33 -8.54 2.83
CA TYR A 215 14.78 -8.42 2.73
C TYR A 215 15.53 -9.02 3.94
N GLY A 216 14.89 -9.91 4.70
CA GLY A 216 15.44 -10.48 5.93
C GLY A 216 16.74 -11.28 5.77
N ASN A 217 17.08 -11.68 4.57
CA ASN A 217 18.28 -12.46 4.25
C ASN A 217 19.37 -11.70 3.47
N ARG A 218 19.24 -10.37 3.29
CA ARG A 218 20.21 -9.57 2.53
C ARG A 218 20.25 -8.12 3.00
N LEU A 219 21.37 -7.46 2.74
CA LEU A 219 21.53 -6.03 2.97
C LEU A 219 21.11 -5.24 1.73
N HIS A 220 20.63 -4.02 1.93
CA HIS A 220 20.44 -3.04 0.86
C HIS A 220 21.78 -2.45 0.44
N GLU A 221 21.89 -2.01 -0.81
CA GLU A 221 23.01 -1.21 -1.29
C GLU A 221 23.03 0.18 -0.61
N ASP A 222 24.21 0.80 -0.56
CA ASP A 222 24.38 2.12 0.04
C ASP A 222 23.59 3.18 -0.77
N VAL A 223 22.72 3.91 -0.08
CA VAL A 223 21.86 4.94 -0.68
C VAL A 223 22.69 6.12 -1.20
N HIS A 224 23.80 6.47 -0.54
CA HIS A 224 24.66 7.59 -0.94
C HIS A 224 25.32 7.37 -2.32
N LEU A 225 25.57 6.12 -2.70
CA LEU A 225 26.12 5.79 -4.02
C LEU A 225 25.04 5.90 -5.13
N SER A 226 23.76 5.80 -4.80
CA SER A 226 22.67 5.78 -5.80
C SER A 226 22.45 7.14 -6.45
N GLU A 227 22.64 8.25 -5.72
CA GLU A 227 22.50 9.61 -6.25
C GLU A 227 23.61 9.93 -7.27
N GLU A 228 24.87 9.62 -6.91
CA GLU A 228 26.01 9.79 -7.82
C GLU A 228 25.90 8.93 -9.06
N HIS A 229 25.42 7.68 -8.93
CA HIS A 229 25.17 6.80 -10.06
C HIS A 229 24.08 7.35 -10.97
N LEU A 230 22.98 7.87 -10.41
CA LEU A 230 21.92 8.48 -11.19
C LEU A 230 22.43 9.70 -11.97
N LEU A 231 23.18 10.58 -11.31
CA LEU A 231 23.80 11.74 -11.95
C LEU A 231 24.68 11.32 -13.13
N GLY A 232 25.62 10.40 -12.92
CA GLY A 232 26.52 9.93 -13.97
C GLY A 232 25.78 9.30 -15.16
N ILE A 233 24.71 8.51 -14.90
CA ILE A 233 23.89 7.91 -15.97
C ILE A 233 23.15 8.98 -16.78
N VAL A 234 22.59 10.01 -16.10
CA VAL A 234 21.87 11.12 -16.77
C VAL A 234 22.84 11.94 -17.62
N GLU A 235 23.99 12.32 -17.09
CA GLU A 235 25.03 13.07 -17.82
C GLU A 235 25.50 12.30 -19.04
N GLU A 236 25.92 11.04 -18.86
CA GLU A 236 26.41 10.23 -19.97
C GLU A 236 25.35 10.06 -21.06
N THR A 237 24.12 9.75 -20.68
CA THR A 237 23.06 9.41 -21.62
C THR A 237 22.45 10.65 -22.28
N CYS A 238 22.08 11.65 -21.48
CA CYS A 238 21.28 12.77 -21.97
C CYS A 238 22.15 13.91 -22.49
N MET A 239 23.33 14.15 -21.89
CA MET A 239 24.19 15.28 -22.23
C MET A 239 25.29 14.88 -23.22
N TYR A 240 26.13 13.89 -22.87
CA TYR A 240 27.24 13.50 -23.75
C TYR A 240 26.78 12.73 -24.99
N LYS A 241 25.92 11.72 -24.82
CA LYS A 241 25.39 10.92 -25.94
C LYS A 241 24.18 11.55 -26.62
N ARG A 242 23.59 12.60 -26.04
CA ARG A 242 22.34 13.26 -26.49
C ARG A 242 21.22 12.26 -26.75
N GLY A 243 21.15 11.22 -25.92
CA GLY A 243 20.17 10.16 -25.96
C GLY A 243 18.93 10.43 -25.10
N LYS A 244 18.15 9.37 -24.89
CA LYS A 244 16.97 9.37 -23.99
C LYS A 244 17.18 8.32 -22.92
N LEU A 245 17.01 8.70 -21.66
CA LEU A 245 17.00 7.78 -20.54
C LEU A 245 15.56 7.42 -20.18
N LEU A 246 15.24 6.13 -20.20
CA LEU A 246 13.94 5.60 -19.77
C LEU A 246 14.09 4.95 -18.40
N ILE A 247 13.35 5.42 -17.42
CA ILE A 247 13.40 4.94 -16.04
C ILE A 247 12.03 4.31 -15.70
N PRO A 248 11.87 2.97 -15.78
CA PRO A 248 10.65 2.33 -15.32
C PRO A 248 10.58 2.43 -13.79
N SER A 249 9.48 2.96 -13.28
CA SER A 249 9.27 3.14 -11.84
C SER A 249 7.80 3.02 -11.46
N PHE A 250 7.54 2.66 -10.20
CA PHE A 250 6.18 2.67 -9.67
C PHE A 250 5.63 4.10 -9.68
N SER A 251 4.34 4.21 -9.97
CA SER A 251 3.64 5.50 -10.09
C SER A 251 3.58 6.27 -8.77
N VAL A 252 3.61 5.57 -7.64
CA VAL A 252 3.58 6.15 -6.28
C VAL A 252 4.85 5.79 -5.52
N GLY A 253 5.48 6.79 -4.92
CA GLY A 253 6.72 6.67 -4.16
C GLY A 253 7.97 6.86 -5.02
N ARG A 254 8.39 5.84 -5.76
CA ARG A 254 9.66 5.86 -6.53
C ARG A 254 9.73 6.95 -7.58
N THR A 255 8.64 7.22 -8.31
CA THR A 255 8.63 8.32 -9.31
C THR A 255 8.86 9.66 -8.64
N GLN A 256 8.20 9.94 -7.52
CA GLN A 256 8.35 11.18 -6.78
C GLN A 256 9.78 11.34 -6.23
N GLU A 257 10.36 10.27 -5.69
CA GLU A 257 11.73 10.26 -5.17
C GLU A 257 12.75 10.58 -6.28
N ILE A 258 12.65 9.94 -7.44
CA ILE A 258 13.55 10.19 -8.58
C ILE A 258 13.44 11.64 -9.07
N VAL A 259 12.22 12.14 -9.23
CA VAL A 259 12.00 13.54 -9.66
C VAL A 259 12.56 14.52 -8.63
N TYR A 260 12.40 14.22 -7.34
CA TYR A 260 12.94 15.04 -6.26
C TYR A 260 14.48 15.07 -6.31
N VAL A 261 15.14 13.91 -6.40
CA VAL A 261 16.61 13.83 -6.48
C VAL A 261 17.15 14.58 -7.70
N LEU A 262 16.52 14.43 -8.86
CA LEU A 262 16.91 15.20 -10.08
C LEU A 262 16.76 16.70 -9.87
N ASN A 263 15.71 17.14 -9.16
CA ASN A 263 15.51 18.55 -8.84
C ASN A 263 16.56 19.09 -7.87
N GLU A 264 16.94 18.31 -6.84
CA GLU A 264 18.02 18.68 -5.92
C GLU A 264 19.35 18.82 -6.67
N LEU A 265 19.73 17.83 -7.48
CA LEU A 265 20.93 17.87 -8.30
C LEU A 265 20.99 19.11 -9.21
N TYR A 266 19.84 19.51 -9.78
CA TYR A 266 19.74 20.72 -10.57
C TYR A 266 19.89 21.99 -9.72
N ASN A 267 19.23 22.07 -8.57
CA ASN A 267 19.28 23.23 -7.68
C ASN A 267 20.69 23.45 -7.11
N ASP A 268 21.42 22.36 -6.81
CA ASP A 268 22.80 22.37 -6.34
C ASP A 268 23.83 22.70 -7.44
N GLY A 269 23.38 22.88 -8.69
CA GLY A 269 24.25 23.15 -9.82
C GLY A 269 25.11 21.97 -10.27
N ARG A 270 24.78 20.76 -9.82
CA ARG A 270 25.47 19.50 -10.14
C ARG A 270 24.96 18.90 -11.45
N LEU A 271 23.71 19.13 -11.81
CA LEU A 271 23.09 18.68 -13.06
C LEU A 271 22.63 19.88 -13.88
N GLU A 272 23.04 19.94 -15.15
CA GLU A 272 22.49 20.92 -16.09
C GLU A 272 21.03 20.61 -16.40
N ARG A 273 20.30 21.61 -16.93
CA ARG A 273 18.90 21.46 -17.26
C ARG A 273 18.65 20.39 -18.31
N VAL A 274 17.98 19.30 -17.91
CA VAL A 274 17.49 18.24 -18.80
C VAL A 274 15.95 18.20 -18.77
N PRO A 275 15.26 17.95 -19.90
CA PRO A 275 13.82 17.74 -19.90
C PRO A 275 13.45 16.42 -19.19
N VAL A 276 12.56 16.47 -18.20
CA VAL A 276 12.03 15.31 -17.51
C VAL A 276 10.54 15.18 -17.81
N TYR A 277 10.10 13.99 -18.22
CA TYR A 277 8.72 13.69 -18.54
C TYR A 277 8.21 12.54 -17.66
N VAL A 278 7.13 12.78 -16.93
CA VAL A 278 6.41 11.76 -16.16
C VAL A 278 5.20 11.33 -16.99
N ASP A 279 5.35 10.23 -17.71
CA ASP A 279 4.31 9.71 -18.62
C ASP A 279 3.35 8.75 -17.89
N SER A 280 2.70 9.26 -16.84
CA SER A 280 1.70 8.54 -16.05
C SER A 280 0.73 9.51 -15.38
N PRO A 281 -0.56 9.49 -15.76
CA PRO A 281 -1.58 10.28 -15.06
C PRO A 281 -1.68 9.93 -13.57
N LEU A 282 -1.52 8.66 -13.21
CA LEU A 282 -1.52 8.20 -11.82
C LEU A 282 -0.36 8.85 -11.04
N SER A 283 0.86 8.86 -11.61
CA SER A 283 2.01 9.50 -10.98
C SER A 283 1.83 11.01 -10.81
N ALA A 284 1.26 11.70 -11.82
CA ALA A 284 1.00 13.12 -11.74
C ALA A 284 0.00 13.45 -10.60
N ASN A 285 -1.08 12.67 -10.48
CA ASN A 285 -2.07 12.83 -9.42
C ASN A 285 -1.47 12.48 -8.03
N ALA A 286 -0.68 11.40 -7.93
CA ALA A 286 0.03 11.06 -6.70
C ALA A 286 0.97 12.18 -6.25
N THR A 287 1.70 12.81 -7.17
CA THR A 287 2.59 13.94 -6.86
C THR A 287 1.82 15.12 -6.24
N GLN A 288 0.56 15.37 -6.65
CA GLN A 288 -0.27 16.39 -6.01
C GLN A 288 -0.63 16.01 -4.57
N ILE A 289 -0.81 14.72 -4.29
CA ILE A 289 -1.05 14.24 -2.92
C ILE A 289 0.23 14.44 -2.10
N PHE A 290 1.40 14.02 -2.59
CA PHE A 290 2.68 14.26 -1.89
C PHE A 290 2.88 15.73 -1.52
N ARG A 291 2.57 16.66 -2.42
CA ARG A 291 2.68 18.11 -2.14
C ARG A 291 1.77 18.63 -1.03
N ARG A 292 0.65 17.94 -0.73
CA ARG A 292 -0.23 18.33 0.40
C ARG A 292 0.33 17.94 1.77
N TYR A 293 1.23 16.97 1.79
CA TYR A 293 1.84 16.42 3.00
C TYR A 293 3.36 16.69 3.06
N ALA A 294 3.82 17.73 2.37
CA ALA A 294 5.25 18.08 2.26
C ALA A 294 5.78 18.90 3.46
N ASP A 295 4.93 19.22 4.47
CA ASP A 295 5.28 20.02 5.65
C ASP A 295 5.70 19.16 6.84
#